data_c8d334b565b9d7cd87374acd5dbc0e59
#
_entry.id   c8d334b565b9d7cd87374acd5dbc0e59
#
_cell.length_a   1.000
_cell.length_b   1.000
_cell.length_c   1.000
_cell.angle_alpha   90.00
_cell.angle_beta   90.00
_cell.angle_gamma   90.00
#
_symmetry.space_group_name_H-M   'P 1'
#
loop_
_entity.id
_entity.type
_entity.pdbx_description
1 polymer ?
#
loop_
_entity_poly.entity_id
_entity_poly.type
_entity_poly.pdbx_seq_one_letter_code
_entity_poly.pdbx_strand_id
1 'polypeptide(L)'
;KKKRSLRKDAEYQRRLELIHDLRFETATTRIKVTPDGHYVIASGIYPPQMKVFELKELSMKFERHMISEIIDFEVLGDDYSKLAFLCADRSVCLHAKYGSHYSVRIPRMGRDLAYDCWSCDLLCAASSSDLYRINLEQGRFLASLSSQSPAINVVTRSILHGLVACGGEDGAVECFDMRRKSSVGRINTASSSEDVDQEVTSLQFDENQGYLLAVGSSIGKVSIYDIRMSSPLRVKDHMYGSPILNIKWHQTLNSSEPKLITADKHIVRVWDPNTGNNMTSIEPDNGSINDVCIFPNSGLMLLALDNSQIPAHFIPALGPAPKWCSHLDNLTEEMEEKQENTLYDDYKFLTEEEMERLGLSEYKNSDAVRAHLHGYVIRYDLYKKVPFCSYIHGTAIYLNSSGRVAVNYPPEFQHEDILFCTQFVFVKIVSIYKSDNIV
;
A
#
# COMPACT_ATOMS: atom_id res chain seq x y z
N LYS A 1 -13.55 34.38 -1.70
CA LYS A 1 -12.31 34.00 -2.46
C LYS A 1 -12.73 33.34 -3.76
N LYS A 2 -12.42 33.94 -4.95
CA LYS A 2 -12.65 33.31 -6.26
C LYS A 2 -11.81 32.03 -6.32
N LYS A 3 -12.42 30.87 -6.53
CA LYS A 3 -11.70 29.61 -6.83
C LYS A 3 -10.82 29.87 -8.07
N ARG A 4 -9.50 29.75 -7.94
CA ARG A 4 -8.57 29.80 -9.06
C ARG A 4 -8.92 28.65 -10.01
N SER A 5 -9.07 28.96 -11.29
CA SER A 5 -9.32 27.94 -12.31
C SER A 5 -8.09 27.03 -12.41
N LEU A 6 -8.22 25.77 -12.04
CA LEU A 6 -7.18 24.75 -12.11
C LEU A 6 -6.70 24.50 -13.56
N ARG A 7 -7.49 24.88 -14.57
CA ARG A 7 -7.16 24.73 -16.00
C ARG A 7 -5.87 25.44 -16.44
N LYS A 8 -5.36 26.40 -15.66
CA LYS A 8 -4.11 27.14 -15.96
C LYS A 8 -2.91 26.62 -15.18
N ASP A 9 -3.10 25.59 -14.36
CA ASP A 9 -2.03 25.00 -13.60
C ASP A 9 -1.29 24.00 -14.51
N ALA A 10 0.03 24.17 -14.66
CA ALA A 10 0.84 23.31 -15.55
C ALA A 10 0.91 21.86 -15.07
N GLU A 11 0.84 21.63 -13.76
CA GLU A 11 0.74 20.29 -13.20
C GLU A 11 -0.61 19.64 -13.51
N TYR A 12 -1.70 20.40 -13.46
CA TYR A 12 -3.03 19.91 -13.81
C TYR A 12 -3.13 19.54 -15.29
N GLN A 13 -2.50 20.31 -16.18
CA GLN A 13 -2.49 20.05 -17.62
C GLN A 13 -1.66 18.80 -18.01
N ARG A 14 -0.70 18.42 -17.19
CA ARG A 14 0.16 17.24 -17.42
C ARG A 14 -0.40 15.95 -16.83
N ARG A 15 -1.49 16.01 -16.04
CA ARG A 15 -2.13 14.84 -15.46
C ARG A 15 -2.99 14.14 -16.49
N LEU A 16 -2.74 12.84 -16.66
CA LEU A 16 -3.62 11.96 -17.41
C LEU A 16 -4.76 11.55 -16.48
N GLU A 17 -5.96 12.05 -16.70
CA GLU A 17 -7.15 11.65 -15.96
C GLU A 17 -7.80 10.47 -16.67
N LEU A 18 -7.63 9.24 -16.13
CA LEU A 18 -8.15 8.01 -16.74
C LEU A 18 -9.68 7.91 -16.61
N ILE A 19 -10.21 8.29 -15.46
CA ILE A 19 -11.66 8.26 -15.17
C ILE A 19 -12.05 9.65 -14.68
N HIS A 20 -13.05 10.23 -15.29
CA HIS A 20 -13.50 11.57 -14.94
C HIS A 20 -14.08 11.61 -13.51
N ASP A 21 -13.61 12.60 -12.74
CA ASP A 21 -14.07 12.89 -11.38
C ASP A 21 -13.89 11.73 -10.38
N LEU A 22 -12.82 10.91 -10.55
CA LEU A 22 -12.47 9.84 -9.62
C LEU A 22 -11.87 10.43 -8.34
N ARG A 23 -12.74 11.03 -7.53
CA ARG A 23 -12.34 11.70 -6.29
C ARG A 23 -13.46 11.72 -5.26
N PHE A 24 -13.07 11.92 -4.00
CA PHE A 24 -13.97 12.17 -2.88
C PHE A 24 -13.67 13.55 -2.27
N GLU A 25 -14.56 14.02 -1.40
CA GLU A 25 -14.37 15.32 -0.75
C GLU A 25 -13.21 15.30 0.27
N THR A 26 -13.05 14.17 0.96
CA THR A 26 -12.03 14.01 2.01
C THR A 26 -11.05 12.89 1.69
N ALA A 27 -11.47 11.65 1.89
CA ALA A 27 -10.61 10.48 1.76
C ALA A 27 -11.39 9.29 1.22
N THR A 28 -10.66 8.33 0.64
CA THR A 28 -11.21 7.05 0.14
C THR A 28 -10.82 5.94 1.10
N THR A 29 -11.81 5.13 1.54
CA THR A 29 -11.55 4.00 2.45
C THR A 29 -11.28 2.72 1.70
N ARG A 30 -12.20 2.31 0.83
CA ARG A 30 -12.13 1.05 0.09
C ARG A 30 -12.41 1.28 -1.38
N ILE A 31 -11.79 0.44 -2.21
CA ILE A 31 -12.00 0.45 -3.64
C ILE A 31 -11.99 -0.98 -4.17
N LYS A 32 -13.02 -1.35 -4.93
CA LYS A 32 -13.14 -2.67 -5.55
C LYS A 32 -13.61 -2.55 -7.00
N VAL A 33 -13.09 -3.40 -7.86
CA VAL A 33 -13.58 -3.60 -9.23
C VAL A 33 -14.61 -4.70 -9.22
N THR A 34 -15.68 -4.55 -9.98
CA THR A 34 -16.69 -5.60 -10.14
C THR A 34 -16.11 -6.82 -10.88
N PRO A 35 -16.57 -8.05 -10.61
CA PRO A 35 -16.07 -9.26 -11.28
C PRO A 35 -16.18 -9.22 -12.80
N ASP A 36 -17.18 -8.53 -13.35
CA ASP A 36 -17.35 -8.32 -14.80
C ASP A 36 -16.30 -7.35 -15.40
N GLY A 37 -15.54 -6.63 -14.55
CA GLY A 37 -14.53 -5.66 -14.97
C GLY A 37 -15.06 -4.37 -15.59
N HIS A 38 -16.37 -4.09 -15.47
CA HIS A 38 -17.00 -2.92 -16.10
C HIS A 38 -17.19 -1.74 -15.16
N TYR A 39 -17.15 -1.96 -13.85
CA TYR A 39 -17.41 -0.91 -12.86
C TYR A 39 -16.33 -0.88 -11.79
N VAL A 40 -16.02 0.32 -11.33
CA VAL A 40 -15.23 0.57 -10.12
C VAL A 40 -16.15 1.14 -9.07
N ILE A 41 -16.10 0.56 -7.88
CA ILE A 41 -16.87 0.99 -6.72
C ILE A 41 -15.89 1.48 -5.66
N ALA A 42 -16.10 2.69 -5.17
CA ALA A 42 -15.27 3.26 -4.13
C ALA A 42 -16.12 3.83 -3.00
N SER A 43 -15.60 3.81 -1.79
CA SER A 43 -16.24 4.37 -0.59
C SER A 43 -15.42 5.51 -0.01
N GLY A 44 -16.10 6.57 0.44
CA GLY A 44 -15.51 7.75 1.08
C GLY A 44 -15.88 7.82 2.56
N ILE A 45 -15.05 8.53 3.33
CA ILE A 45 -15.21 8.69 4.78
C ILE A 45 -16.27 9.73 5.10
N TYR A 46 -16.11 10.96 4.59
CA TYR A 46 -16.99 12.06 4.91
C TYR A 46 -17.26 12.97 3.70
N PRO A 47 -18.53 13.19 3.35
CA PRO A 47 -19.70 12.47 3.87
C PRO A 47 -19.62 10.96 3.57
N PRO A 48 -20.22 10.07 4.43
CA PRO A 48 -20.24 8.66 4.16
C PRO A 48 -20.99 8.38 2.86
N GLN A 49 -20.28 7.97 1.84
CA GLN A 49 -20.86 7.78 0.51
C GLN A 49 -20.10 6.70 -0.26
N MET A 50 -20.81 6.10 -1.18
CA MET A 50 -20.21 5.26 -2.20
C MET A 50 -20.43 5.85 -3.58
N LYS A 51 -19.46 5.72 -4.46
CA LYS A 51 -19.52 6.11 -5.87
C LYS A 51 -19.28 4.91 -6.75
N VAL A 52 -20.06 4.81 -7.82
CA VAL A 52 -19.89 3.78 -8.85
C VAL A 52 -19.50 4.47 -10.13
N PHE A 53 -18.36 4.05 -10.69
CA PHE A 53 -17.82 4.54 -11.95
C PHE A 53 -18.00 3.48 -13.03
N GLU A 54 -18.47 3.89 -14.19
CA GLU A 54 -18.59 3.04 -15.35
C GLU A 54 -17.36 3.21 -16.24
N LEU A 55 -16.61 2.13 -16.44
CA LEU A 55 -15.35 2.17 -17.17
C LEU A 55 -15.53 2.37 -18.67
N LYS A 56 -16.67 1.95 -19.22
CA LYS A 56 -16.99 2.17 -20.62
C LYS A 56 -17.18 3.66 -20.96
N GLU A 57 -17.82 4.39 -20.06
CA GLU A 57 -18.10 5.82 -20.23
C GLU A 57 -17.04 6.71 -19.54
N LEU A 58 -16.06 6.09 -18.84
CA LEU A 58 -15.00 6.77 -18.08
C LEU A 58 -15.52 7.84 -17.12
N SER A 59 -16.69 7.63 -16.56
CA SER A 59 -17.39 8.62 -15.73
C SER A 59 -18.14 8.00 -14.56
N MET A 60 -18.50 8.84 -13.60
CA MET A 60 -19.34 8.45 -12.48
C MET A 60 -20.76 8.14 -12.97
N LYS A 61 -21.24 6.93 -12.63
CA LYS A 61 -22.60 6.49 -12.96
C LYS A 61 -23.62 7.02 -11.94
N PHE A 62 -23.33 6.87 -10.66
CA PHE A 62 -24.13 7.41 -9.57
C PHE A 62 -23.33 7.41 -8.26
N GLU A 63 -23.83 8.19 -7.31
CA GLU A 63 -23.36 8.20 -5.92
C GLU A 63 -24.53 7.90 -4.97
N ARG A 64 -24.20 7.33 -3.80
CA ARG A 64 -25.18 7.07 -2.74
C ARG A 64 -24.57 7.45 -1.40
N HIS A 65 -25.34 8.23 -0.64
CA HIS A 65 -24.99 8.55 0.74
C HIS A 65 -25.45 7.45 1.68
N MET A 66 -24.61 7.16 2.66
CA MET A 66 -24.90 6.20 3.73
C MET A 66 -25.18 6.94 5.03
N ILE A 67 -25.81 6.26 5.98
CA ILE A 67 -26.12 6.84 7.30
C ILE A 67 -24.85 6.87 8.17
N SER A 68 -23.99 5.88 8.02
CA SER A 68 -22.78 5.70 8.80
C SER A 68 -21.59 5.40 7.87
N GLU A 69 -20.37 5.58 8.38
CA GLU A 69 -19.14 5.28 7.69
C GLU A 69 -19.09 3.81 7.26
N ILE A 70 -18.58 3.58 6.05
CA ILE A 70 -18.41 2.25 5.48
C ILE A 70 -17.03 1.72 5.91
N ILE A 71 -17.03 0.60 6.64
CA ILE A 71 -15.82 -0.10 7.06
C ILE A 71 -15.30 -0.95 5.90
N ASP A 72 -16.17 -1.78 5.34
CA ASP A 72 -15.90 -2.60 4.16
C ASP A 72 -17.19 -2.86 3.37
N PHE A 73 -17.05 -3.30 2.14
CA PHE A 73 -18.17 -3.69 1.30
C PHE A 73 -17.83 -4.86 0.39
N GLU A 74 -18.83 -5.66 0.05
CA GLU A 74 -18.70 -6.79 -0.87
C GLU A 74 -19.64 -6.69 -2.05
N VAL A 75 -19.15 -7.10 -3.21
CA VAL A 75 -19.91 -7.23 -4.45
C VAL A 75 -20.47 -8.65 -4.50
N LEU A 76 -21.81 -8.79 -4.39
CA LEU A 76 -22.47 -10.08 -4.28
C LEU A 76 -22.81 -10.73 -5.64
N GLY A 77 -22.69 -9.97 -6.72
CA GLY A 77 -22.96 -10.42 -8.09
C GLY A 77 -21.82 -10.08 -9.02
N ASP A 78 -22.05 -10.24 -10.31
CA ASP A 78 -21.06 -9.91 -11.34
C ASP A 78 -20.93 -8.41 -11.54
N ASP A 79 -22.02 -7.65 -11.32
CA ASP A 79 -22.12 -6.22 -11.50
C ASP A 79 -22.40 -5.47 -10.16
N TYR A 80 -22.63 -4.16 -10.25
CA TYR A 80 -22.96 -3.31 -9.11
C TYR A 80 -24.39 -3.49 -8.56
N SER A 81 -25.20 -4.39 -9.12
CA SER A 81 -26.64 -4.51 -8.79
C SER A 81 -26.91 -5.02 -7.39
N LYS A 82 -25.99 -5.75 -6.79
CA LYS A 82 -26.12 -6.33 -5.46
C LYS A 82 -24.85 -6.07 -4.66
N LEU A 83 -24.96 -5.23 -3.65
CA LEU A 83 -23.86 -4.83 -2.78
C LEU A 83 -24.21 -5.04 -1.32
N ALA A 84 -23.23 -5.46 -0.53
CA ALA A 84 -23.33 -5.53 0.92
C ALA A 84 -22.33 -4.56 1.53
N PHE A 85 -22.77 -3.69 2.43
CA PHE A 85 -21.94 -2.72 3.14
C PHE A 85 -21.92 -3.03 4.62
N LEU A 86 -20.74 -3.07 5.20
CA LEU A 86 -20.55 -3.10 6.64
C LEU A 86 -20.29 -1.69 7.14
N CYS A 87 -21.16 -1.20 8.02
CA CYS A 87 -21.08 0.15 8.54
C CYS A 87 -20.57 0.20 9.98
N ALA A 88 -20.02 1.33 10.39
CA ALA A 88 -19.47 1.55 11.73
C ALA A 88 -20.54 1.49 12.85
N ASP A 89 -21.82 1.68 12.52
CA ASP A 89 -22.95 1.54 13.45
C ASP A 89 -23.38 0.09 13.71
N ARG A 90 -22.60 -0.89 13.29
CA ARG A 90 -22.86 -2.33 13.34
C ARG A 90 -23.98 -2.77 12.40
N SER A 91 -24.38 -1.99 11.44
CA SER A 91 -25.35 -2.40 10.43
C SER A 91 -24.66 -3.01 9.22
N VAL A 92 -25.26 -4.05 8.68
CA VAL A 92 -24.97 -4.61 7.37
C VAL A 92 -26.09 -4.17 6.45
N CYS A 93 -25.78 -3.27 5.51
CA CYS A 93 -26.76 -2.70 4.58
C CYS A 93 -26.64 -3.41 3.24
N LEU A 94 -27.76 -3.98 2.78
CA LEU A 94 -27.85 -4.61 1.47
C LEU A 94 -28.47 -3.62 0.49
N HIS A 95 -27.73 -3.34 -0.58
CA HIS A 95 -28.18 -2.44 -1.64
C HIS A 95 -28.44 -3.21 -2.93
N ALA A 96 -29.58 -2.89 -3.54
CA ALA A 96 -29.93 -3.34 -4.87
C ALA A 96 -29.70 -2.22 -5.91
N LYS A 97 -29.97 -2.52 -7.17
CA LYS A 97 -29.84 -1.55 -8.26
C LYS A 97 -30.63 -0.25 -8.02
N TYR A 98 -31.80 -0.36 -7.38
CA TYR A 98 -32.67 0.79 -7.06
C TYR A 98 -32.29 1.56 -5.79
N GLY A 99 -31.36 1.04 -4.96
CA GLY A 99 -30.94 1.67 -3.72
C GLY A 99 -30.89 0.71 -2.54
N SER A 100 -31.09 1.25 -1.33
CA SER A 100 -31.13 0.44 -0.10
C SER A 100 -32.30 -0.56 -0.18
N HIS A 101 -31.97 -1.84 0.06
CA HIS A 101 -32.96 -2.93 0.06
C HIS A 101 -33.29 -3.35 1.49
N TYR A 102 -32.30 -3.68 2.28
CA TYR A 102 -32.48 -4.18 3.64
C TYR A 102 -31.27 -3.83 4.51
N SER A 103 -31.50 -3.70 5.81
CA SER A 103 -30.41 -3.47 6.79
C SER A 103 -30.58 -4.42 7.96
N VAL A 104 -29.51 -5.08 8.34
CA VAL A 104 -29.44 -6.01 9.46
C VAL A 104 -28.39 -5.52 10.44
N ARG A 105 -28.65 -5.59 11.73
CA ARG A 105 -27.69 -5.19 12.75
C ARG A 105 -27.01 -6.39 13.37
N ILE A 106 -25.66 -6.39 13.35
CA ILE A 106 -24.83 -7.41 13.99
C ILE A 106 -24.63 -7.11 15.48
N PRO A 107 -24.43 -8.12 16.33
CA PRO A 107 -24.32 -7.93 17.79
C PRO A 107 -23.12 -7.12 18.24
N ARG A 108 -21.97 -7.27 17.58
CA ARG A 108 -20.70 -6.60 17.90
C ARG A 108 -20.24 -5.72 16.74
N MET A 109 -19.22 -4.92 16.99
CA MET A 109 -18.63 -4.04 15.98
C MET A 109 -18.01 -4.87 14.88
N GLY A 110 -18.44 -4.68 13.63
CA GLY A 110 -17.90 -5.38 12.48
C GLY A 110 -16.53 -4.81 12.09
N ARG A 111 -15.66 -5.68 11.60
CA ARG A 111 -14.31 -5.32 11.15
C ARG A 111 -14.05 -5.64 9.69
N ASP A 112 -14.62 -6.75 9.22
CA ASP A 112 -14.39 -7.22 7.85
C ASP A 112 -15.57 -8.06 7.34
N LEU A 113 -15.69 -8.18 6.01
CA LEU A 113 -16.71 -8.94 5.31
C LEU A 113 -16.11 -9.93 4.32
N ALA A 114 -16.71 -11.11 4.20
CA ALA A 114 -16.47 -12.02 3.10
C ALA A 114 -17.77 -12.68 2.64
N TYR A 115 -17.91 -12.90 1.35
CA TYR A 115 -19.10 -13.51 0.78
C TYR A 115 -18.79 -14.92 0.26
N ASP A 116 -19.56 -15.90 0.73
CA ASP A 116 -19.56 -17.26 0.19
C ASP A 116 -20.66 -17.42 -0.85
N CYS A 117 -20.29 -17.38 -2.13
CA CYS A 117 -21.24 -17.52 -3.22
C CYS A 117 -21.86 -18.93 -3.32
N TRP A 118 -21.23 -19.97 -2.73
CA TRP A 118 -21.75 -21.35 -2.80
C TRP A 118 -22.90 -21.59 -1.83
N SER A 119 -22.79 -21.05 -0.62
CA SER A 119 -23.85 -21.17 0.41
C SER A 119 -24.73 -19.91 0.51
N CYS A 120 -24.45 -18.86 -0.25
CA CYS A 120 -25.06 -17.54 -0.13
C CYS A 120 -24.93 -16.95 1.28
N ASP A 121 -23.87 -17.28 1.99
CA ASP A 121 -23.61 -16.78 3.33
C ASP A 121 -22.69 -15.54 3.27
N LEU A 122 -23.13 -14.47 3.90
CA LEU A 122 -22.30 -13.32 4.20
C LEU A 122 -21.66 -13.53 5.58
N LEU A 123 -20.33 -13.57 5.60
CA LEU A 123 -19.51 -13.77 6.78
C LEU A 123 -19.06 -12.41 7.30
N CYS A 124 -19.31 -12.13 8.57
CA CYS A 124 -18.95 -10.86 9.20
C CYS A 124 -17.99 -11.12 10.35
N ALA A 125 -16.73 -10.70 10.18
CA ALA A 125 -15.77 -10.62 11.26
C ALA A 125 -16.09 -9.44 12.17
N ALA A 126 -15.99 -9.63 13.47
CA ALA A 126 -16.35 -8.62 14.46
C ALA A 126 -15.41 -8.64 15.67
N SER A 127 -15.54 -7.64 16.53
CA SER A 127 -14.85 -7.56 17.83
C SER A 127 -15.38 -8.59 18.83
N SER A 128 -15.42 -9.86 18.42
CA SER A 128 -15.83 -11.03 19.21
C SER A 128 -15.15 -12.28 18.68
N SER A 129 -15.16 -13.33 19.50
CA SER A 129 -14.69 -14.66 19.07
C SER A 129 -15.59 -15.32 18.03
N ASP A 130 -16.81 -14.81 17.83
CA ASP A 130 -17.78 -15.38 16.93
C ASP A 130 -17.72 -14.72 15.54
N LEU A 131 -17.58 -15.54 14.50
CA LEU A 131 -17.80 -15.16 13.11
C LEU A 131 -19.31 -15.23 12.81
N TYR A 132 -19.94 -14.08 12.59
CA TYR A 132 -21.37 -14.04 12.29
C TYR A 132 -21.64 -14.44 10.84
N ARG A 133 -22.74 -15.20 10.67
CA ARG A 133 -23.17 -15.70 9.37
C ARG A 133 -24.58 -15.23 9.07
N ILE A 134 -24.73 -14.53 7.97
CA ILE A 134 -26.03 -14.07 7.47
C ILE A 134 -26.28 -14.78 6.15
N ASN A 135 -27.25 -15.66 6.13
CA ASN A 135 -27.66 -16.32 4.88
C ASN A 135 -28.58 -15.40 4.08
N LEU A 136 -28.14 -15.01 2.90
CA LEU A 136 -28.85 -14.06 2.05
C LEU A 136 -30.05 -14.68 1.32
N GLU A 137 -30.04 -15.99 1.10
CA GLU A 137 -31.16 -16.71 0.50
C GLU A 137 -32.32 -16.83 1.49
N GLN A 138 -32.03 -17.19 2.74
CA GLN A 138 -33.04 -17.35 3.80
C GLN A 138 -33.36 -16.05 4.51
N GLY A 139 -32.56 -15.00 4.36
CA GLY A 139 -32.74 -13.70 5.01
C GLY A 139 -32.60 -13.73 6.53
N ARG A 140 -31.83 -14.65 7.10
CA ARG A 140 -31.67 -14.82 8.56
C ARG A 140 -30.23 -15.07 8.98
N PHE A 141 -29.94 -14.83 10.25
CA PHE A 141 -28.72 -15.27 10.89
C PHE A 141 -28.70 -16.80 11.01
N LEU A 142 -27.57 -17.38 10.64
CA LEU A 142 -27.24 -18.77 10.96
C LEU A 142 -26.40 -18.85 12.23
N ALA A 143 -26.18 -20.08 12.73
CA ALA A 143 -25.29 -20.30 13.85
C ALA A 143 -23.89 -19.76 13.52
N SER A 144 -23.34 -18.93 14.42
CA SER A 144 -21.99 -18.38 14.30
C SER A 144 -20.94 -19.50 14.41
N LEU A 145 -19.77 -19.23 13.82
CA LEU A 145 -18.61 -20.10 14.00
C LEU A 145 -17.75 -19.48 15.10
N SER A 146 -17.53 -20.23 16.18
CA SER A 146 -16.74 -19.75 17.31
C SER A 146 -15.25 -20.03 17.07
N SER A 147 -14.44 -18.98 17.09
CA SER A 147 -12.99 -19.02 17.06
C SER A 147 -12.43 -19.12 18.48
N GLN A 148 -11.21 -19.61 18.62
CA GLN A 148 -10.47 -19.58 19.88
C GLN A 148 -9.84 -18.19 20.13
N SER A 149 -9.76 -17.33 19.13
CA SER A 149 -9.24 -15.97 19.25
C SER A 149 -10.25 -15.06 19.97
N PRO A 150 -9.78 -14.09 20.78
CA PRO A 150 -10.67 -13.19 21.55
C PRO A 150 -11.50 -12.29 20.63
N ALA A 151 -10.95 -11.89 19.49
CA ALA A 151 -11.67 -11.14 18.45
C ALA A 151 -11.11 -11.47 17.07
N ILE A 152 -11.94 -11.31 16.05
CA ILE A 152 -11.62 -11.58 14.64
C ILE A 152 -11.44 -10.24 13.93
N ASN A 153 -10.24 -10.01 13.35
CA ASN A 153 -9.93 -8.78 12.63
C ASN A 153 -10.29 -8.88 11.15
N VAL A 154 -9.98 -10.02 10.53
CA VAL A 154 -10.08 -10.19 9.07
C VAL A 154 -10.63 -11.58 8.76
N VAL A 155 -11.37 -11.70 7.68
CA VAL A 155 -11.92 -12.94 7.17
C VAL A 155 -11.72 -13.03 5.66
N THR A 156 -11.28 -14.17 5.17
CA THR A 156 -11.17 -14.45 3.75
C THR A 156 -11.69 -15.83 3.42
N ARG A 157 -12.16 -16.01 2.20
CA ARG A 157 -12.67 -17.29 1.70
C ARG A 157 -11.93 -17.70 0.44
N SER A 158 -11.56 -18.96 0.35
CA SER A 158 -11.04 -19.51 -0.90
C SER A 158 -12.17 -19.88 -1.86
N ILE A 159 -12.06 -19.39 -3.09
CA ILE A 159 -13.00 -19.69 -4.17
C ILE A 159 -12.89 -21.18 -4.58
N LEU A 160 -11.70 -21.78 -4.53
CA LEU A 160 -11.42 -23.12 -5.04
C LEU A 160 -11.94 -24.23 -4.12
N HIS A 161 -11.66 -24.15 -2.82
CA HIS A 161 -12.00 -25.23 -1.88
C HIS A 161 -13.02 -24.84 -0.81
N GLY A 162 -13.43 -23.55 -0.76
CA GLY A 162 -14.46 -23.05 0.13
C GLY A 162 -14.09 -23.01 1.61
N LEU A 163 -12.80 -23.14 1.97
CA LEU A 163 -12.36 -22.88 3.34
C LEU A 163 -12.41 -21.40 3.63
N VAL A 164 -12.78 -21.08 4.86
CA VAL A 164 -12.78 -19.71 5.39
C VAL A 164 -11.63 -19.60 6.38
N ALA A 165 -10.76 -18.62 6.18
CA ALA A 165 -9.70 -18.29 7.13
C ALA A 165 -10.04 -17.00 7.86
N CYS A 166 -9.88 -17.02 9.19
CA CYS A 166 -10.09 -15.89 10.07
C CYS A 166 -8.78 -15.53 10.76
N GLY A 167 -8.42 -14.25 10.73
CA GLY A 167 -7.28 -13.71 11.46
C GLY A 167 -7.72 -13.07 12.77
N GLY A 168 -7.08 -13.46 13.85
CA GLY A 168 -7.39 -13.02 15.20
C GLY A 168 -6.49 -11.89 15.70
N GLU A 169 -6.93 -11.26 16.75
CA GLU A 169 -6.18 -10.27 17.56
C GLU A 169 -4.96 -10.90 18.26
N ASP A 170 -5.01 -12.20 18.49
CA ASP A 170 -3.94 -12.99 19.14
C ASP A 170 -2.83 -13.45 18.17
N GLY A 171 -2.84 -12.94 16.94
CA GLY A 171 -1.86 -13.33 15.92
C GLY A 171 -2.05 -14.73 15.38
N ALA A 172 -3.19 -15.37 15.60
CA ALA A 172 -3.48 -16.68 15.07
C ALA A 172 -4.40 -16.60 13.86
N VAL A 173 -4.21 -17.50 12.93
CA VAL A 173 -5.10 -17.75 11.79
C VAL A 173 -5.82 -19.06 12.02
N GLU A 174 -7.13 -19.04 11.99
CA GLU A 174 -7.98 -20.21 12.16
C GLU A 174 -8.78 -20.48 10.89
N CYS A 175 -8.74 -21.71 10.40
CA CYS A 175 -9.44 -22.14 9.19
C CYS A 175 -10.70 -22.94 9.54
N PHE A 176 -11.80 -22.61 8.89
CA PHE A 176 -13.11 -23.27 9.07
C PHE A 176 -13.55 -23.94 7.78
N ASP A 177 -14.09 -25.14 7.90
CA ASP A 177 -14.83 -25.80 6.82
C ASP A 177 -16.33 -25.51 6.97
N MET A 178 -16.89 -24.80 6.00
CA MET A 178 -18.30 -24.41 5.99
C MET A 178 -19.24 -25.61 5.92
N ARG A 179 -18.81 -26.75 5.40
CA ARG A 179 -19.60 -28.01 5.35
C ARG A 179 -19.69 -28.66 6.72
N ARG A 180 -18.57 -28.70 7.44
CA ARG A 180 -18.49 -29.28 8.79
C ARG A 180 -18.89 -28.29 9.88
N LYS A 181 -18.89 -26.98 9.58
CA LYS A 181 -19.16 -25.87 10.51
C LYS A 181 -18.26 -25.94 11.76
N SER A 182 -17.05 -26.37 11.57
CA SER A 182 -16.05 -26.51 12.63
C SER A 182 -14.69 -26.03 12.16
N SER A 183 -13.86 -25.63 13.12
CA SER A 183 -12.46 -25.34 12.91
C SER A 183 -11.74 -26.60 12.42
N VAL A 184 -10.94 -26.45 11.38
CA VAL A 184 -10.12 -27.51 10.77
C VAL A 184 -8.68 -27.42 11.23
N GLY A 185 -8.17 -26.22 11.41
CA GLY A 185 -6.79 -26.00 11.84
C GLY A 185 -6.56 -24.56 12.30
N ARG A 186 -5.54 -24.41 13.12
CA ARG A 186 -5.09 -23.12 13.64
C ARG A 186 -3.58 -23.02 13.49
N ILE A 187 -3.12 -21.87 12.98
CA ILE A 187 -1.72 -21.53 12.78
C ILE A 187 -1.42 -20.26 13.59
N ASN A 188 -0.44 -20.33 14.48
CA ASN A 188 0.06 -19.15 15.17
C ASN A 188 1.14 -18.49 14.31
N THR A 189 0.97 -17.23 13.98
CA THR A 189 1.91 -16.49 13.13
C THR A 189 3.00 -15.80 13.94
N ALA A 190 2.80 -15.62 15.24
CA ALA A 190 3.82 -15.13 16.17
C ALA A 190 4.94 -16.20 16.30
N SER A 191 6.04 -15.99 15.60
CA SER A 191 7.14 -16.97 15.49
C SER A 191 8.20 -16.82 16.57
N SER A 192 8.16 -15.77 17.39
CA SER A 192 9.14 -15.52 18.44
C SER A 192 8.47 -14.99 19.72
N SER A 193 9.08 -15.28 20.86
CA SER A 193 8.64 -14.77 22.17
C SER A 193 8.69 -13.25 22.32
N GLU A 194 9.25 -12.55 21.35
CA GLU A 194 9.33 -11.09 21.30
C GLU A 194 8.12 -10.45 20.60
N ASP A 195 7.35 -11.23 19.83
CA ASP A 195 6.21 -10.76 19.02
C ASP A 195 4.85 -11.05 19.73
N VAL A 196 4.78 -10.87 21.03
CA VAL A 196 3.60 -11.27 21.87
C VAL A 196 2.31 -10.53 21.49
N ASP A 197 2.41 -9.32 20.96
CA ASP A 197 1.25 -8.47 20.60
C ASP A 197 1.03 -8.38 19.08
N GLN A 198 1.43 -9.39 18.34
CA GLN A 198 1.27 -9.41 16.88
C GLN A 198 -0.15 -9.80 16.49
N GLU A 199 -0.93 -8.86 15.97
CA GLU A 199 -2.26 -9.12 15.41
C GLU A 199 -2.18 -9.48 13.93
N VAL A 200 -3.13 -10.29 13.46
CA VAL A 200 -3.37 -10.50 12.03
C VAL A 200 -4.26 -9.36 11.50
N THR A 201 -3.77 -8.65 10.49
CA THR A 201 -4.47 -7.48 9.92
C THR A 201 -4.99 -7.70 8.52
N SER A 202 -4.39 -8.62 7.76
CA SER A 202 -4.84 -8.94 6.39
C SER A 202 -4.59 -10.40 6.06
N LEU A 203 -5.49 -10.99 5.28
CA LEU A 203 -5.46 -12.38 4.83
C LEU A 203 -5.90 -12.48 3.38
N GLN A 204 -5.22 -13.30 2.59
CA GLN A 204 -5.68 -13.63 1.25
C GLN A 204 -5.20 -15.01 0.82
N PHE A 205 -6.14 -15.85 0.34
CA PHE A 205 -5.79 -17.11 -0.34
C PHE A 205 -5.27 -16.83 -1.74
N ASP A 206 -4.39 -17.68 -2.21
CA ASP A 206 -4.05 -17.75 -3.62
C ASP A 206 -5.26 -18.27 -4.42
N GLU A 207 -5.72 -17.48 -5.37
CA GLU A 207 -6.89 -17.80 -6.19
C GLU A 207 -6.62 -18.87 -7.25
N ASN A 208 -5.34 -19.12 -7.61
CA ASN A 208 -4.99 -20.04 -8.68
C ASN A 208 -4.73 -21.46 -8.19
N GLN A 209 -3.92 -21.60 -7.15
CA GLN A 209 -3.53 -22.91 -6.63
C GLN A 209 -4.32 -23.27 -5.35
N GLY A 210 -4.77 -22.27 -4.59
CA GLY A 210 -5.66 -22.41 -3.45
C GLY A 210 -5.00 -22.91 -2.17
N TYR A 211 -3.79 -23.46 -2.20
CA TYR A 211 -3.13 -23.99 -1.00
C TYR A 211 -2.20 -22.99 -0.31
N LEU A 212 -1.90 -21.86 -0.95
CA LEU A 212 -1.11 -20.80 -0.34
C LEU A 212 -2.02 -19.78 0.33
N LEU A 213 -1.62 -19.36 1.53
CA LEU A 213 -2.27 -18.33 2.30
C LEU A 213 -1.24 -17.25 2.66
N ALA A 214 -1.48 -16.03 2.23
CA ALA A 214 -0.68 -14.88 2.63
C ALA A 214 -1.32 -14.21 3.86
N VAL A 215 -0.52 -13.94 4.87
CA VAL A 215 -0.91 -13.39 6.16
C VAL A 215 -0.11 -12.14 6.44
N GLY A 216 -0.79 -11.02 6.65
CA GLY A 216 -0.20 -9.75 7.07
C GLY A 216 -0.39 -9.50 8.55
N SER A 217 0.63 -8.94 9.17
CA SER A 217 0.64 -8.65 10.61
C SER A 217 0.64 -7.15 10.90
N SER A 218 0.30 -6.82 12.16
CA SER A 218 0.32 -5.44 12.67
C SER A 218 1.73 -4.83 12.73
N ILE A 219 2.78 -5.65 12.73
CA ILE A 219 4.19 -5.22 12.79
C ILE A 219 4.78 -4.95 11.39
N GLY A 220 4.00 -5.19 10.31
CA GLY A 220 4.48 -4.99 8.94
C GLY A 220 5.17 -6.20 8.32
N LYS A 221 5.05 -7.38 8.93
CA LYS A 221 5.54 -8.63 8.36
C LYS A 221 4.45 -9.31 7.54
N VAL A 222 4.82 -9.84 6.39
CA VAL A 222 3.96 -10.68 5.53
C VAL A 222 4.54 -12.08 5.51
N SER A 223 3.73 -13.05 5.90
CA SER A 223 4.10 -14.46 5.94
C SER A 223 3.27 -15.26 4.95
N ILE A 224 3.90 -16.13 4.18
CA ILE A 224 3.24 -17.04 3.26
C ILE A 224 3.24 -18.43 3.86
N TYR A 225 2.07 -19.01 4.00
CA TYR A 225 1.87 -20.37 4.51
C TYR A 225 1.31 -21.29 3.44
N ASP A 226 1.73 -22.55 3.46
CA ASP A 226 0.96 -23.63 2.88
C ASP A 226 -0.04 -24.12 3.93
N ILE A 227 -1.33 -24.19 3.60
CA ILE A 227 -2.39 -24.61 4.54
C ILE A 227 -2.19 -25.99 5.14
N ARG A 228 -1.30 -26.79 4.58
CA ARG A 228 -0.92 -28.13 5.04
C ARG A 228 0.24 -28.11 6.02
N MET A 229 0.89 -26.97 6.20
CA MET A 229 2.08 -26.80 7.05
C MET A 229 1.84 -25.72 8.11
N SER A 230 2.42 -25.90 9.28
CA SER A 230 2.35 -24.93 10.38
C SER A 230 3.46 -23.89 10.34
N SER A 231 4.54 -24.15 9.58
CA SER A 231 5.65 -23.21 9.43
C SER A 231 5.47 -22.35 8.17
N PRO A 232 5.85 -21.06 8.23
CA PRO A 232 5.79 -20.19 7.06
C PRO A 232 6.81 -20.64 6.01
N LEU A 233 6.41 -20.66 4.74
CA LEU A 233 7.30 -20.89 3.60
C LEU A 233 8.24 -19.71 3.43
N ARG A 234 7.72 -18.49 3.63
CA ARG A 234 8.46 -17.24 3.49
C ARG A 234 7.90 -16.16 4.40
N VAL A 235 8.79 -15.35 4.93
CA VAL A 235 8.45 -14.14 5.69
C VAL A 235 9.15 -12.97 5.04
N LYS A 236 8.41 -11.88 4.82
CA LYS A 236 8.92 -10.63 4.27
C LYS A 236 8.52 -9.47 5.15
N ASP A 237 9.47 -8.61 5.47
CA ASP A 237 9.26 -7.42 6.27
C ASP A 237 9.17 -6.19 5.36
N HIS A 238 8.19 -5.31 5.62
CA HIS A 238 8.07 -4.00 4.98
C HIS A 238 9.00 -2.94 5.56
N MET A 239 9.60 -3.22 6.73
CA MET A 239 10.57 -2.37 7.43
C MET A 239 10.06 -1.02 7.94
N TYR A 240 8.78 -0.73 7.81
CA TYR A 240 8.16 0.50 8.32
C TYR A 240 7.49 0.32 9.70
N GLY A 241 7.36 -0.92 10.19
CA GLY A 241 6.66 -1.22 11.45
C GLY A 241 5.17 -0.85 11.42
N SER A 242 4.60 -0.64 10.25
CA SER A 242 3.20 -0.30 10.04
C SER A 242 2.39 -1.55 9.71
N PRO A 243 1.11 -1.64 10.14
CA PRO A 243 0.27 -2.79 9.84
C PRO A 243 0.08 -2.98 8.33
N ILE A 244 0.06 -4.23 7.90
CA ILE A 244 -0.27 -4.59 6.53
C ILE A 244 -1.78 -4.48 6.35
N LEU A 245 -2.22 -3.53 5.52
CA LEU A 245 -3.64 -3.22 5.33
C LEU A 245 -4.31 -4.12 4.31
N ASN A 246 -3.61 -4.44 3.22
CA ASN A 246 -4.16 -5.26 2.15
C ASN A 246 -3.09 -6.17 1.53
N ILE A 247 -3.54 -7.34 1.10
CA ILE A 247 -2.73 -8.32 0.37
C ILE A 247 -3.56 -8.77 -0.84
N LYS A 248 -2.96 -8.78 -2.03
CA LYS A 248 -3.59 -9.27 -3.26
C LYS A 248 -2.64 -10.18 -4.03
N TRP A 249 -3.13 -11.34 -4.41
CA TRP A 249 -2.48 -12.19 -5.39
C TRP A 249 -2.81 -11.67 -6.78
N HIS A 250 -1.82 -11.58 -7.63
CA HIS A 250 -2.00 -11.13 -8.99
C HIS A 250 -1.27 -12.05 -9.95
N GLN A 251 -2.01 -12.53 -10.93
CA GLN A 251 -1.47 -13.30 -12.05
C GLN A 251 -2.24 -12.90 -13.31
N THR A 252 -1.49 -12.62 -14.37
CA THR A 252 -2.06 -12.36 -15.68
C THR A 252 -2.02 -13.64 -16.51
N LEU A 253 -2.86 -13.71 -17.53
CA LEU A 253 -2.90 -14.85 -18.46
C LEU A 253 -1.55 -15.09 -19.17
N ASN A 254 -0.75 -14.04 -19.33
CA ASN A 254 0.55 -14.09 -19.97
C ASN A 254 1.70 -14.39 -19.01
N SER A 255 1.48 -14.26 -17.70
CA SER A 255 2.50 -14.54 -16.68
C SER A 255 2.31 -15.94 -16.10
N SER A 256 3.35 -16.76 -16.14
CA SER A 256 3.35 -18.10 -15.54
C SER A 256 3.42 -18.06 -14.01
N GLU A 257 3.94 -16.98 -13.44
CA GLU A 257 4.21 -16.87 -12.01
C GLU A 257 3.28 -15.84 -11.35
N PRO A 258 2.64 -16.19 -10.22
CA PRO A 258 1.87 -15.23 -9.45
C PRO A 258 2.80 -14.19 -8.82
N LYS A 259 2.36 -12.95 -8.73
CA LYS A 259 3.01 -11.88 -7.97
C LYS A 259 2.15 -11.54 -6.76
N LEU A 260 2.80 -11.15 -5.67
CA LEU A 260 2.11 -10.73 -4.46
C LEU A 260 2.24 -9.21 -4.30
N ILE A 261 1.09 -8.58 -4.11
CA ILE A 261 0.98 -7.14 -3.87
C ILE A 261 0.59 -6.96 -2.41
N THR A 262 1.41 -6.25 -1.68
CA THR A 262 1.22 -6.02 -0.25
C THR A 262 1.29 -4.52 0.02
N ALA A 263 0.33 -4.01 0.75
CA ALA A 263 0.23 -2.60 1.08
C ALA A 263 0.26 -2.39 2.58
N ASP A 264 1.09 -1.49 3.02
CA ASP A 264 1.01 -0.90 4.35
C ASP A 264 0.51 0.56 4.26
N LYS A 265 0.57 1.30 5.35
CA LYS A 265 0.14 2.69 5.39
C LYS A 265 0.99 3.63 4.51
N HIS A 266 2.23 3.27 4.22
CA HIS A 266 3.22 4.13 3.58
C HIS A 266 3.56 3.69 2.16
N ILE A 267 3.62 2.38 1.90
CA ILE A 267 4.15 1.83 0.67
C ILE A 267 3.33 0.63 0.17
N VAL A 268 3.19 0.52 -1.14
CA VAL A 268 2.75 -0.72 -1.80
C VAL A 268 3.98 -1.40 -2.40
N ARG A 269 4.16 -2.67 -2.08
CA ARG A 269 5.24 -3.50 -2.64
C ARG A 269 4.69 -4.60 -3.51
N VAL A 270 5.27 -4.73 -4.69
CA VAL A 270 5.02 -5.85 -5.61
C VAL A 270 6.26 -6.72 -5.61
N TRP A 271 6.09 -7.99 -5.31
CA TRP A 271 7.19 -8.92 -5.18
C TRP A 271 6.80 -10.35 -5.54
N ASP A 272 7.81 -11.19 -5.78
CA ASP A 272 7.64 -12.58 -6.13
C ASP A 272 7.55 -13.44 -4.85
N PRO A 273 6.44 -14.18 -4.65
CA PRO A 273 6.27 -15.05 -3.49
C PRO A 273 7.30 -16.19 -3.44
N ASN A 274 7.82 -16.64 -4.58
CA ASN A 274 8.77 -17.76 -4.65
C ASN A 274 10.20 -17.33 -4.28
N THR A 275 10.67 -16.20 -4.83
CA THR A 275 12.03 -15.70 -4.60
C THR A 275 12.12 -14.72 -3.45
N GLY A 276 11.04 -13.96 -3.18
CA GLY A 276 11.01 -12.87 -2.22
C GLY A 276 11.59 -11.55 -2.74
N ASN A 277 12.00 -11.51 -4.02
CA ASN A 277 12.56 -10.32 -4.63
C ASN A 277 11.49 -9.28 -4.90
N ASN A 278 11.80 -8.01 -4.59
CA ASN A 278 10.95 -6.90 -4.97
C ASN A 278 11.04 -6.67 -6.47
N MET A 279 9.89 -6.54 -7.11
CA MET A 279 9.76 -6.12 -8.48
C MET A 279 9.69 -4.60 -8.56
N THR A 280 8.76 -4.01 -7.81
CA THR A 280 8.58 -2.56 -7.72
C THR A 280 7.95 -2.18 -6.39
N SER A 281 8.05 -0.90 -6.06
CA SER A 281 7.39 -0.31 -4.88
C SER A 281 6.84 1.05 -5.25
N ILE A 282 5.66 1.37 -4.71
CA ILE A 282 4.94 2.61 -4.95
C ILE A 282 4.76 3.32 -3.62
N GLU A 283 5.31 4.53 -3.52
CA GLU A 283 5.11 5.43 -2.40
C GLU A 283 4.25 6.59 -2.90
N PRO A 284 3.04 6.81 -2.36
CA PRO A 284 2.22 7.93 -2.76
C PRO A 284 2.81 9.25 -2.24
N ASP A 285 2.82 10.28 -3.08
CA ASP A 285 3.35 11.60 -2.71
C ASP A 285 2.53 12.29 -1.60
N ASN A 286 1.23 12.00 -1.52
CA ASN A 286 0.30 12.65 -0.60
C ASN A 286 -0.69 11.67 0.01
N GLY A 287 -0.73 11.61 1.32
CA GLY A 287 -1.69 10.82 2.07
C GLY A 287 -1.22 9.40 2.38
N SER A 288 -1.89 8.77 3.33
CA SER A 288 -1.65 7.38 3.70
C SER A 288 -2.51 6.44 2.85
N ILE A 289 -2.01 5.23 2.63
CA ILE A 289 -2.72 4.19 1.89
C ILE A 289 -3.78 3.57 2.81
N ASN A 290 -5.01 3.45 2.32
CA ASN A 290 -6.11 2.78 2.99
C ASN A 290 -6.44 1.44 2.32
N ASP A 291 -6.38 1.37 0.98
CA ASP A 291 -6.70 0.17 0.23
C ASP A 291 -6.03 0.15 -1.14
N VAL A 292 -5.87 -1.04 -1.71
CA VAL A 292 -5.29 -1.25 -3.04
C VAL A 292 -6.21 -2.14 -3.86
N CYS A 293 -6.54 -1.67 -5.04
CA CYS A 293 -7.31 -2.42 -6.01
C CYS A 293 -6.51 -2.61 -7.30
N ILE A 294 -6.43 -3.82 -7.78
CA ILE A 294 -5.81 -4.15 -9.06
C ILE A 294 -6.86 -4.65 -10.04
N PHE A 295 -6.72 -4.26 -11.29
CA PHE A 295 -7.62 -4.75 -12.33
C PHE A 295 -7.26 -6.19 -12.72
N PRO A 296 -8.27 -7.05 -12.91
CA PRO A 296 -8.04 -8.43 -13.34
C PRO A 296 -7.28 -8.49 -14.67
N ASN A 297 -6.29 -9.36 -14.76
CA ASN A 297 -5.46 -9.56 -15.96
C ASN A 297 -4.77 -8.31 -16.51
N SER A 298 -4.48 -7.33 -15.67
CA SER A 298 -3.92 -6.04 -16.07
C SER A 298 -2.86 -5.56 -15.09
N GLY A 299 -1.95 -4.70 -15.55
CA GLY A 299 -0.99 -4.00 -14.69
C GLY A 299 -1.52 -2.70 -14.09
N LEU A 300 -2.81 -2.38 -14.27
CA LEU A 300 -3.40 -1.16 -13.72
C LEU A 300 -3.83 -1.35 -12.27
N MET A 301 -3.41 -0.43 -11.42
CA MET A 301 -3.68 -0.42 -9.98
C MET A 301 -4.28 0.93 -9.57
N LEU A 302 -5.31 0.89 -8.73
CA LEU A 302 -5.89 2.07 -8.08
C LEU A 302 -5.57 2.03 -6.59
N LEU A 303 -5.18 3.18 -6.03
CA LEU A 303 -4.90 3.32 -4.61
C LEU A 303 -5.97 4.18 -3.93
N ALA A 304 -6.59 3.63 -2.89
CA ALA A 304 -7.41 4.42 -1.99
C ALA A 304 -6.50 5.11 -0.97
N LEU A 305 -6.49 6.42 -0.99
CA LEU A 305 -5.64 7.24 -0.13
C LEU A 305 -6.46 8.06 0.84
N ASP A 306 -5.80 8.47 1.93
CA ASP A 306 -6.28 9.52 2.82
C ASP A 306 -6.12 10.90 2.16
N ASN A 307 -6.63 11.00 0.95
CA ASN A 307 -6.63 12.19 0.12
C ASN A 307 -7.89 12.19 -0.75
N SER A 308 -8.24 13.36 -1.28
CA SER A 308 -9.41 13.54 -2.14
C SER A 308 -9.31 12.80 -3.48
N GLN A 309 -8.12 12.57 -4.00
CA GLN A 309 -7.90 11.92 -5.30
C GLN A 309 -7.53 10.46 -5.15
N ILE A 310 -7.99 9.63 -6.07
CA ILE A 310 -7.62 8.23 -6.22
C ILE A 310 -6.59 8.14 -7.35
N PRO A 311 -5.29 7.98 -7.05
CA PRO A 311 -4.28 7.83 -8.08
C PRO A 311 -4.39 6.46 -8.75
N ALA A 312 -4.10 6.45 -10.05
CA ALA A 312 -3.97 5.25 -10.86
C ALA A 312 -2.49 5.05 -11.21
N HIS A 313 -1.98 3.86 -10.99
CA HIS A 313 -0.61 3.47 -11.35
C HIS A 313 -0.68 2.33 -12.36
N PHE A 314 0.05 2.47 -13.45
CA PHE A 314 0.17 1.42 -14.44
C PHE A 314 1.58 0.83 -14.43
N ILE A 315 1.67 -0.49 -14.28
CA ILE A 315 2.92 -1.23 -14.23
C ILE A 315 2.93 -2.24 -15.37
N PRO A 316 3.59 -1.93 -16.51
CA PRO A 316 3.61 -2.79 -17.70
C PRO A 316 4.13 -4.21 -17.41
N ALA A 317 5.11 -4.31 -16.49
CA ALA A 317 5.69 -5.59 -16.11
C ALA A 317 4.73 -6.53 -15.33
N LEU A 318 3.62 -6.00 -14.76
CA LEU A 318 2.57 -6.82 -14.15
C LEU A 318 1.55 -7.34 -15.17
N GLY A 319 1.35 -6.62 -16.24
CA GLY A 319 0.41 -7.03 -17.28
C GLY A 319 0.03 -5.88 -18.22
N PRO A 320 -0.69 -6.18 -19.30
CA PRO A 320 -1.13 -5.20 -20.28
C PRO A 320 -2.15 -4.23 -19.69
N ALA A 321 -2.37 -3.10 -20.35
CA ALA A 321 -3.44 -2.17 -20.00
C ALA A 321 -4.82 -2.81 -20.20
N PRO A 322 -5.83 -2.42 -19.38
CA PRO A 322 -7.20 -2.85 -19.59
C PRO A 322 -7.73 -2.37 -20.95
N LYS A 323 -8.66 -3.11 -21.55
CA LYS A 323 -9.23 -2.79 -22.86
C LYS A 323 -9.80 -1.36 -22.98
N TRP A 324 -10.36 -0.82 -21.89
CA TRP A 324 -10.94 0.52 -21.86
C TRP A 324 -9.91 1.65 -21.84
N CYS A 325 -8.64 1.35 -21.50
CA CYS A 325 -7.52 2.30 -21.50
C CYS A 325 -6.26 1.76 -22.20
N SER A 326 -6.43 1.01 -23.28
CA SER A 326 -5.34 0.40 -24.06
C SER A 326 -4.31 1.41 -24.59
N HIS A 327 -4.64 2.71 -24.64
CA HIS A 327 -3.70 3.76 -24.98
C HIS A 327 -2.53 3.90 -23.99
N LEU A 328 -2.62 3.33 -22.76
CA LEU A 328 -1.53 3.32 -21.80
C LEU A 328 -0.35 2.48 -22.29
N ASP A 329 -0.60 1.36 -22.98
CA ASP A 329 0.47 0.53 -23.55
C ASP A 329 1.29 1.33 -24.57
N ASN A 330 0.61 2.06 -25.48
CA ASN A 330 1.29 2.90 -26.46
C ASN A 330 2.09 4.05 -25.80
N LEU A 331 1.52 4.66 -24.74
CA LEU A 331 2.21 5.72 -24.01
C LEU A 331 3.46 5.22 -23.29
N THR A 332 3.43 4.00 -22.74
CA THR A 332 4.62 3.41 -22.09
C THR A 332 5.70 3.09 -23.11
N GLU A 333 5.35 2.55 -24.27
CA GLU A 333 6.29 2.32 -25.38
C GLU A 333 6.94 3.63 -25.85
N GLU A 334 6.15 4.68 -26.03
CA GLU A 334 6.68 6.02 -26.39
C GLU A 334 7.61 6.60 -25.29
N MET A 335 7.32 6.35 -24.03
CA MET A 335 8.17 6.77 -22.92
C MET A 335 9.48 5.98 -22.87
N GLU A 336 9.43 4.67 -23.12
CA GLU A 336 10.62 3.82 -23.19
C GLU A 336 11.52 4.22 -24.35
N GLU A 337 10.96 4.48 -25.53
CA GLU A 337 11.73 5.00 -26.68
C GLU A 337 12.39 6.36 -26.39
N LYS A 338 11.73 7.22 -25.61
CA LYS A 338 12.28 8.52 -25.20
C LYS A 338 13.34 8.41 -24.10
N GLN A 339 13.29 7.36 -23.28
CA GLN A 339 14.28 7.13 -22.20
C GLN A 339 15.70 6.84 -22.69
N GLU A 340 15.89 6.39 -23.92
CA GLU A 340 17.24 6.30 -24.49
C GLU A 340 17.97 7.65 -24.53
N ASN A 341 17.22 8.77 -24.46
CA ASN A 341 17.77 10.12 -24.38
C ASN A 341 17.82 10.71 -22.96
N THR A 342 17.25 10.06 -21.92
CA THR A 342 17.13 10.57 -20.54
C THR A 342 18.04 9.86 -19.54
N LEU A 343 19.16 9.32 -19.98
CA LEU A 343 20.19 8.70 -19.12
C LEU A 343 20.76 9.63 -18.01
N TYR A 344 20.20 10.84 -17.86
CA TYR A 344 20.71 11.89 -16.97
C TYR A 344 19.67 12.50 -16.01
N ASP A 345 18.42 12.01 -15.96
CA ASP A 345 17.40 12.57 -15.05
C ASP A 345 17.79 12.43 -13.57
N ASP A 346 18.53 11.36 -13.22
CA ASP A 346 19.06 11.14 -11.87
C ASP A 346 20.43 11.78 -11.65
N TYR A 347 20.93 12.59 -12.60
CA TYR A 347 22.25 13.18 -12.55
C TYR A 347 22.16 14.70 -12.71
N LYS A 348 23.04 15.40 -11.99
CA LYS A 348 23.27 16.84 -12.13
C LYS A 348 24.58 17.08 -12.86
N PHE A 349 24.51 17.89 -13.92
CA PHE A 349 25.72 18.37 -14.60
C PHE A 349 26.30 19.55 -13.83
N LEU A 350 27.62 19.53 -13.63
CA LEU A 350 28.39 20.57 -12.95
C LEU A 350 29.53 21.00 -13.84
N THR A 351 29.76 22.30 -13.91
CA THR A 351 30.97 22.87 -14.52
C THR A 351 32.19 22.68 -13.60
N GLU A 352 33.40 22.84 -14.14
CA GLU A 352 34.62 22.73 -13.34
C GLU A 352 34.66 23.76 -12.21
N GLU A 353 34.19 24.99 -12.48
CA GLU A 353 34.09 26.07 -11.49
C GLU A 353 33.11 25.75 -10.36
N GLU A 354 31.97 25.11 -10.69
CA GLU A 354 31.01 24.66 -9.71
C GLU A 354 31.52 23.49 -8.85
N MET A 355 32.29 22.58 -9.45
CA MET A 355 32.95 21.49 -8.75
C MET A 355 33.94 21.99 -7.70
N GLU A 356 34.74 23.01 -8.05
CA GLU A 356 35.68 23.64 -7.13
C GLU A 356 34.96 24.40 -6.02
N ARG A 357 33.91 25.14 -6.36
CA ARG A 357 33.10 25.87 -5.38
C ARG A 357 32.39 24.95 -4.38
N LEU A 358 32.00 23.77 -4.80
CA LEU A 358 31.32 22.76 -3.95
C LEU A 358 32.36 21.87 -3.22
N GLY A 359 33.66 22.06 -3.42
CA GLY A 359 34.70 21.27 -2.76
C GLY A 359 34.75 19.80 -3.22
N LEU A 360 34.25 19.50 -4.42
CA LEU A 360 34.14 18.14 -4.97
C LEU A 360 35.34 17.75 -5.82
N SER A 361 36.39 18.57 -5.89
CA SER A 361 37.57 18.33 -6.71
C SER A 361 38.30 17.02 -6.37
N GLU A 362 38.21 16.58 -5.12
CA GLU A 362 38.84 15.32 -4.66
C GLU A 362 38.10 14.07 -5.19
N TYR A 363 36.84 14.21 -5.62
CA TYR A 363 36.02 13.10 -6.13
C TYR A 363 36.05 12.96 -7.65
N LYS A 364 36.87 13.75 -8.37
CA LYS A 364 36.99 13.71 -9.85
C LYS A 364 37.26 12.32 -10.43
N ASN A 365 37.89 11.44 -9.65
CA ASN A 365 38.30 10.09 -10.09
C ASN A 365 37.45 8.96 -9.43
N SER A 366 36.34 9.28 -8.79
CA SER A 366 35.49 8.28 -8.17
C SER A 366 34.36 7.87 -9.09
N ASP A 367 33.81 6.66 -8.90
CA ASP A 367 32.61 6.16 -9.62
C ASP A 367 31.35 7.04 -9.43
N ALA A 368 31.39 7.94 -8.46
CA ALA A 368 30.30 8.86 -8.14
C ALA A 368 30.25 10.08 -9.06
N VAL A 369 31.38 10.43 -9.71
CA VAL A 369 31.53 11.59 -10.60
C VAL A 369 32.09 11.12 -11.93
N ARG A 370 31.31 11.31 -13.00
CA ARG A 370 31.72 10.95 -14.35
C ARG A 370 32.06 12.20 -15.15
N ALA A 371 33.22 12.21 -15.80
CA ALA A 371 33.57 13.27 -16.74
C ALA A 371 32.68 13.20 -17.99
N HIS A 372 32.14 14.32 -18.42
CA HIS A 372 31.28 14.42 -19.60
C HIS A 372 31.52 15.72 -20.34
N LEU A 373 32.06 15.62 -21.58
CA LEU A 373 32.40 16.76 -22.43
C LEU A 373 33.30 17.79 -21.70
N HIS A 374 32.71 18.95 -21.35
CA HIS A 374 33.39 20.09 -20.70
C HIS A 374 33.00 20.27 -19.23
N GLY A 375 32.54 19.20 -18.57
CA GLY A 375 32.15 19.22 -17.17
C GLY A 375 32.08 17.82 -16.56
N TYR A 376 31.33 17.72 -15.47
CA TYR A 376 31.19 16.51 -14.68
C TYR A 376 29.70 16.24 -14.39
N VAL A 377 29.35 14.97 -14.34
CA VAL A 377 28.00 14.51 -14.02
C VAL A 377 28.04 13.77 -12.70
N ILE A 378 27.27 14.24 -11.73
CA ILE A 378 27.14 13.67 -10.39
C ILE A 378 25.71 13.19 -10.17
N ARG A 379 25.54 12.09 -9.43
CA ARG A 379 24.20 11.62 -9.03
C ARG A 379 23.48 12.67 -8.19
N TYR A 380 22.21 12.91 -8.49
CA TYR A 380 21.40 13.94 -7.86
C TYR A 380 21.26 13.75 -6.33
N ASP A 381 21.22 12.49 -5.88
CA ASP A 381 21.20 12.15 -4.45
C ASP A 381 22.47 12.62 -3.71
N LEU A 382 23.61 12.54 -4.37
CA LEU A 382 24.89 13.01 -3.84
C LEU A 382 24.95 14.54 -3.91
N TYR A 383 24.47 15.13 -5.00
CA TYR A 383 24.41 16.58 -5.15
C TYR A 383 23.59 17.26 -4.05
N LYS A 384 22.44 16.70 -3.66
CA LYS A 384 21.64 17.22 -2.54
C LYS A 384 22.36 17.20 -1.19
N LYS A 385 23.28 16.26 -0.99
CA LYS A 385 24.07 16.14 0.26
C LYS A 385 25.27 17.08 0.30
N VAL A 386 25.73 17.57 -0.84
CA VAL A 386 26.93 18.40 -0.97
C VAL A 386 26.79 19.82 -0.37
N PRO A 387 25.68 20.56 -0.57
CA PRO A 387 25.49 21.84 0.11
C PRO A 387 25.61 21.74 1.63
N PHE A 388 25.19 20.61 2.18
CA PHE A 388 25.26 20.32 3.61
C PHE A 388 26.73 20.16 4.08
N CYS A 389 27.58 19.52 3.29
CA CYS A 389 29.00 19.32 3.62
C CYS A 389 29.82 20.59 3.43
N SER A 390 29.54 21.44 2.44
CA SER A 390 30.26 22.69 2.21
C SER A 390 29.95 23.74 3.28
N TYR A 391 28.75 23.71 3.87
CA TYR A 391 28.40 24.54 5.03
C TYR A 391 29.19 24.14 6.29
N ILE A 392 29.47 22.85 6.47
CA ILE A 392 30.30 22.36 7.59
C ILE A 392 31.77 22.80 7.45
N HIS A 393 32.27 22.92 6.23
CA HIS A 393 33.64 23.42 5.98
C HIS A 393 33.81 24.94 6.19
N GLY A 394 32.69 25.71 6.12
CA GLY A 394 32.67 27.15 6.40
C GLY A 394 32.41 27.52 7.87
N THR A 395 32.04 26.56 8.70
CA THR A 395 31.82 26.79 10.14
C THR A 395 33.17 26.72 10.86
N ALA A 396 33.59 27.87 11.40
CA ALA A 396 34.79 27.94 12.22
C ALA A 396 34.57 27.09 13.50
N ILE A 397 35.34 26.03 13.62
CA ILE A 397 35.36 25.18 14.82
C ILE A 397 36.37 25.81 15.77
N TYR A 398 35.90 26.36 16.88
CA TYR A 398 36.79 26.92 17.92
C TYR A 398 36.88 25.97 19.11
N LEU A 399 38.06 25.71 19.57
CA LEU A 399 38.27 25.08 20.87
C LEU A 399 38.22 26.17 21.95
N ASN A 400 37.26 26.09 22.84
CA ASN A 400 37.20 26.97 24.01
C ASN A 400 38.38 26.63 24.94
N SER A 401 38.76 27.61 25.75
CA SER A 401 39.81 27.49 26.78
C SER A 401 39.62 26.38 27.79
N SER A 402 38.48 25.71 27.76
CA SER A 402 38.12 24.51 28.55
C SER A 402 38.22 23.19 27.75
N GLY A 403 38.76 23.21 26.49
CA GLY A 403 38.88 22.00 25.67
C GLY A 403 37.56 21.45 25.08
N ARG A 404 36.48 22.23 25.10
CA ARG A 404 35.21 21.82 24.49
C ARG A 404 35.08 22.43 23.09
N VAL A 405 34.62 21.61 22.15
CA VAL A 405 34.36 22.03 20.78
C VAL A 405 33.07 22.87 20.76
N ALA A 406 33.16 24.13 20.39
CA ALA A 406 32.02 25.00 20.12
C ALA A 406 31.86 25.17 18.61
N VAL A 407 30.68 24.89 18.11
CA VAL A 407 30.30 25.05 16.69
C VAL A 407 29.32 26.21 16.62
N ASN A 408 29.67 27.23 15.85
CA ASN A 408 28.79 28.39 15.63
C ASN A 408 27.91 28.10 14.41
N TYR A 409 26.60 27.93 14.64
CA TYR A 409 25.61 27.73 13.58
C TYR A 409 24.94 29.06 13.22
N PRO A 410 24.63 29.28 11.93
CA PRO A 410 23.82 30.42 11.53
C PRO A 410 22.39 30.27 12.09
N PRO A 411 21.66 31.35 12.32
CA PRO A 411 20.37 31.39 13.03
C PRO A 411 19.19 30.73 12.30
N GLU A 412 19.39 30.13 11.14
CA GLU A 412 18.35 29.55 10.28
C GLU A 412 18.15 28.01 10.45
N PHE A 413 18.91 27.38 11.34
CA PHE A 413 18.84 25.93 11.55
C PHE A 413 17.84 25.51 12.63
N GLN A 414 16.98 24.52 12.32
CA GLN A 414 16.08 23.91 13.28
C GLN A 414 16.79 22.87 14.17
N HIS A 415 16.21 22.58 15.34
CA HIS A 415 16.85 21.76 16.39
C HIS A 415 17.21 20.33 15.97
N GLU A 416 16.51 19.76 14.97
CA GLU A 416 16.77 18.41 14.45
C GLU A 416 18.01 18.35 13.55
N ASP A 417 18.27 19.41 12.79
CA ASP A 417 19.45 19.52 11.93
C ASP A 417 20.77 19.60 12.74
N ILE A 418 20.68 20.16 13.95
CA ILE A 418 21.83 20.28 14.87
C ILE A 418 22.26 18.92 15.43
N LEU A 419 21.32 18.00 15.70
CA LEU A 419 21.60 16.66 16.20
C LEU A 419 22.29 15.78 15.13
N PHE A 420 21.93 15.93 13.88
CA PHE A 420 22.54 15.20 12.77
C PHE A 420 23.98 15.69 12.48
N CYS A 421 24.19 17.00 12.57
CA CYS A 421 25.54 17.61 12.40
C CYS A 421 26.51 17.21 13.53
N THR A 422 26.04 17.10 14.77
CA THR A 422 26.89 16.69 15.88
C THR A 422 27.35 15.24 15.78
N GLN A 423 26.54 14.34 15.27
CA GLN A 423 26.95 12.95 15.01
C GLN A 423 28.02 12.83 13.92
N PHE A 424 27.92 13.61 12.85
CA PHE A 424 28.90 13.59 11.75
C PHE A 424 30.23 14.21 12.14
N VAL A 425 30.22 15.29 12.92
CA VAL A 425 31.46 15.92 13.46
C VAL A 425 32.16 14.97 14.44
N PHE A 426 31.42 14.20 15.24
CA PHE A 426 31.99 13.22 16.16
C PHE A 426 32.67 12.07 15.43
N VAL A 427 32.09 11.57 14.35
CA VAL A 427 32.66 10.49 13.52
C VAL A 427 33.95 10.95 12.81
N LYS A 428 34.01 12.20 12.35
CA LYS A 428 35.20 12.75 11.65
C LYS A 428 36.32 13.07 12.65
N ILE A 429 36.01 13.57 13.83
CA ILE A 429 37.00 13.81 14.89
C ILE A 429 37.60 12.48 15.38
N VAL A 430 36.79 11.43 15.54
CA VAL A 430 37.27 10.08 15.91
C VAL A 430 38.13 9.47 14.78
N SER A 431 37.84 9.76 13.51
CA SER A 431 38.64 9.32 12.36
C SER A 431 39.99 10.03 12.28
N ILE A 432 40.05 11.33 12.58
CA ILE A 432 41.30 12.10 12.63
C ILE A 432 42.20 11.65 13.80
N TYR A 433 41.59 11.40 14.99
CA TYR A 433 42.34 10.87 16.14
C TYR A 433 42.84 9.43 15.95
N LYS A 434 42.26 8.65 15.06
CA LYS A 434 42.75 7.30 14.71
C LYS A 434 43.88 7.32 13.66
N SER A 435 43.96 8.37 12.85
CA SER A 435 45.07 8.50 11.85
C SER A 435 46.35 9.07 12.45
N ASP A 436 46.29 9.80 13.58
CA ASP A 436 47.48 10.39 14.21
C ASP A 436 48.12 9.50 15.29
N ASN A 437 47.59 8.30 15.55
CA ASN A 437 48.19 7.32 16.48
C ASN A 437 48.80 6.11 15.78
N ILE A 438 49.28 6.26 14.54
CA ILE A 438 50.20 5.32 13.86
C ILE A 438 51.48 6.06 13.51
N VAL A 439 52.31 6.30 14.48
CA VAL A 439 53.78 6.40 14.39
C VAL A 439 54.33 5.67 15.62
#